data_2c87e8ef8d6e1b0c9c31e09a3ac037fe
#
_entry.id   2c87e8ef8d6e1b0c9c31e09a3ac037fe
#
_cell.length_a   1.000
_cell.length_b   1.000
_cell.length_c   1.000
_cell.angle_alpha   90.00
_cell.angle_beta   90.00
_cell.angle_gamma   90.00
#
_symmetry.space_group_name_H-M   'P 1'
#
loop_
_entity.id
_entity.type
_entity.pdbx_description
1 polymer ?
#
loop_
_entity_poly.entity_id
_entity_poly.type
_entity_poly.pdbx_seq_one_letter_code
_entity_poly.pdbx_strand_id
1 'polypeptide(L)'
;MELQTHETATMKDEQIVELYWQRDEQAIKQTDIKYKKFLLSIAYNIVHDTCDSEECLNDTYIGAWNSIPPARPALLQAFLATIMRRTAIDCYKARKRQKRIASELTVSLSEVEDFIADDDDMYSETGAKELGQVISDFVRSLSDRRMYIFMSRYYIARPIKEIARLLDCSESTVNKEIAVIKRDLREKLEKEGYSL
;
A
#
# COMPACT_ATOMS: atom_id res chain seq x y z
N MET A 1 -7.41 -27.73 -34.37
CA MET A 1 -7.32 -26.24 -34.23
C MET A 1 -7.06 -25.97 -32.77
N GLU A 2 -5.78 -25.99 -32.41
CA GLU A 2 -5.32 -25.89 -31.01
C GLU A 2 -5.39 -24.42 -30.57
N LEU A 3 -6.21 -24.15 -29.57
CA LEU A 3 -6.24 -22.89 -28.86
C LEU A 3 -4.97 -22.81 -27.99
N GLN A 4 -3.94 -22.18 -28.51
CA GLN A 4 -2.78 -21.77 -27.71
C GLN A 4 -3.23 -20.70 -26.72
N THR A 5 -3.49 -21.13 -25.48
CA THR A 5 -3.56 -20.23 -24.33
C THR A 5 -2.15 -19.68 -24.10
N HIS A 6 -1.87 -18.48 -24.65
CA HIS A 6 -0.72 -17.71 -24.22
C HIS A 6 -0.95 -17.28 -22.77
N GLU A 7 -0.48 -18.10 -21.81
CA GLU A 7 -0.09 -17.59 -20.51
C GLU A 7 1.00 -16.54 -20.74
N THR A 8 0.63 -15.29 -20.74
CA THR A 8 1.57 -14.18 -20.74
C THR A 8 2.35 -14.25 -19.43
N ALA A 9 3.52 -14.86 -19.46
CA ALA A 9 4.44 -14.90 -18.32
C ALA A 9 4.68 -13.46 -17.86
N THR A 10 4.15 -13.12 -16.70
CA THR A 10 4.24 -11.79 -16.11
C THR A 10 5.72 -11.47 -15.85
N MET A 11 6.20 -10.33 -16.36
CA MET A 11 7.59 -9.90 -16.21
C MET A 11 7.99 -9.82 -14.72
N LYS A 12 9.23 -10.16 -14.39
CA LYS A 12 9.76 -10.04 -13.03
C LYS A 12 9.91 -8.58 -12.62
N ASP A 13 9.77 -8.29 -11.32
CA ASP A 13 9.85 -6.92 -10.78
C ASP A 13 11.17 -6.23 -11.11
N GLU A 14 12.27 -6.96 -11.00
CA GLU A 14 13.60 -6.43 -11.29
C GLU A 14 13.73 -5.96 -12.75
N GLN A 15 13.10 -6.69 -13.68
CA GLN A 15 13.09 -6.34 -15.09
C GLN A 15 12.23 -5.09 -15.35
N ILE A 16 11.08 -4.97 -14.65
CA ILE A 16 10.22 -3.78 -14.76
C ILE A 16 10.96 -2.55 -14.21
N VAL A 17 11.63 -2.69 -13.05
CA VAL A 17 12.46 -1.61 -12.47
C VAL A 17 13.58 -1.19 -13.43
N GLU A 18 14.21 -2.14 -14.12
CA GLU A 18 15.25 -1.84 -15.11
C GLU A 18 14.70 -1.06 -16.31
N LEU A 19 13.49 -1.38 -16.80
CA LEU A 19 12.82 -0.58 -17.84
C LEU A 19 12.57 0.87 -17.40
N TYR A 20 12.15 1.09 -16.13
CA TYR A 20 12.04 2.45 -15.57
C TYR A 20 13.38 3.18 -15.56
N TRP A 21 14.47 2.49 -15.20
CA TRP A 21 15.83 3.08 -15.19
C TRP A 21 16.29 3.47 -16.58
N GLN A 22 15.93 2.68 -17.60
CA GLN A 22 16.22 2.94 -19.01
C GLN A 22 15.28 3.99 -19.65
N ARG A 23 14.28 4.48 -18.87
CA ARG A 23 13.23 5.38 -19.39
C ARG A 23 12.46 4.78 -20.56
N ASP A 24 12.28 3.46 -20.55
CA ASP A 24 11.47 2.74 -21.53
C ASP A 24 10.00 2.77 -21.11
N GLU A 25 9.11 3.28 -21.97
CA GLU A 25 7.66 3.35 -21.73
C GLU A 25 7.02 1.98 -21.50
N GLN A 26 7.67 0.89 -21.92
CA GLN A 26 7.23 -0.47 -21.59
C GLN A 26 7.18 -0.72 -20.08
N ALA A 27 7.94 0.01 -19.26
CA ALA A 27 7.86 -0.06 -17.81
C ALA A 27 6.43 0.17 -17.30
N ILE A 28 5.76 1.23 -17.77
CA ILE A 28 4.38 1.57 -17.40
C ILE A 28 3.44 0.46 -17.86
N LYS A 29 3.57 0.00 -19.09
CA LYS A 29 2.71 -1.06 -19.65
C LYS A 29 2.84 -2.37 -18.86
N GLN A 30 4.06 -2.80 -18.51
CA GLN A 30 4.28 -4.00 -17.74
C GLN A 30 3.77 -3.86 -16.30
N THR A 31 3.90 -2.66 -15.72
CA THR A 31 3.32 -2.33 -14.41
C THR A 31 1.79 -2.41 -14.45
N ASP A 32 1.14 -1.86 -15.48
CA ASP A 32 -0.32 -1.94 -15.68
C ASP A 32 -0.78 -3.39 -15.77
N ILE A 33 -0.17 -4.19 -16.64
CA ILE A 33 -0.51 -5.60 -16.82
C ILE A 33 -0.43 -6.36 -15.49
N LYS A 34 0.63 -6.13 -14.71
CA LYS A 34 0.91 -6.89 -13.49
C LYS A 34 0.14 -6.40 -12.28
N TYR A 35 -0.02 -5.09 -12.09
CA TYR A 35 -0.44 -4.50 -10.84
C TYR A 35 -1.75 -3.69 -10.87
N LYS A 36 -2.33 -3.43 -12.06
CA LYS A 36 -3.56 -2.63 -12.21
C LYS A 36 -4.67 -3.01 -11.25
N LYS A 37 -5.06 -4.28 -11.23
CA LYS A 37 -6.17 -4.76 -10.38
C LYS A 37 -5.89 -4.56 -8.90
N PHE A 38 -4.66 -4.80 -8.48
CA PHE A 38 -4.21 -4.62 -7.11
C PHE A 38 -4.23 -3.15 -6.72
N LEU A 39 -3.66 -2.27 -7.55
CA LEU A 39 -3.62 -0.83 -7.30
C LEU A 39 -5.03 -0.22 -7.29
N LEU A 40 -5.89 -0.56 -8.24
CA LEU A 40 -7.28 -0.12 -8.24
C LEU A 40 -8.04 -0.56 -6.98
N SER A 41 -7.76 -1.76 -6.43
CA SER A 41 -8.39 -2.19 -5.18
C SER A 41 -8.00 -1.32 -3.99
N ILE A 42 -6.74 -0.86 -3.94
CA ILE A 42 -6.26 0.08 -2.90
C ILE A 42 -6.96 1.44 -3.07
N ALA A 43 -6.93 1.99 -4.29
CA ALA A 43 -7.58 3.28 -4.56
C ALA A 43 -9.06 3.25 -4.19
N TYR A 44 -9.81 2.27 -4.69
CA TYR A 44 -11.25 2.14 -4.45
C TYR A 44 -11.59 1.98 -2.95
N ASN A 45 -10.78 1.27 -2.18
CA ASN A 45 -10.96 1.15 -0.73
C ASN A 45 -10.81 2.49 0.01
N ILE A 46 -10.18 3.48 -0.61
CA ILE A 46 -9.96 4.81 -0.02
C ILE A 46 -10.96 5.83 -0.57
N VAL A 47 -11.08 5.95 -1.90
CA VAL A 47 -11.89 7.00 -2.54
C VAL A 47 -13.34 6.62 -2.76
N HIS A 48 -13.67 5.32 -2.81
CA HIS A 48 -15.01 4.75 -3.06
C HIS A 48 -15.67 5.26 -4.36
N ASP A 49 -14.87 5.54 -5.38
CA ASP A 49 -15.31 5.99 -6.68
C ASP A 49 -14.40 5.41 -7.77
N THR A 50 -15.00 4.92 -8.86
CA THR A 50 -14.25 4.24 -9.91
C THR A 50 -13.43 5.22 -10.74
N CYS A 51 -14.01 6.39 -11.08
CA CYS A 51 -13.32 7.41 -11.88
C CYS A 51 -12.13 7.99 -11.12
N ASP A 52 -12.34 8.37 -9.84
CA ASP A 52 -11.25 8.84 -8.96
C ASP A 52 -10.17 7.75 -8.79
N SER A 53 -10.56 6.47 -8.73
CA SER A 53 -9.60 5.34 -8.63
C SER A 53 -8.74 5.20 -9.87
N GLU A 54 -9.31 5.39 -11.07
CA GLU A 54 -8.58 5.37 -12.33
C GLU A 54 -7.65 6.58 -12.48
N GLU A 55 -8.08 7.76 -12.02
CA GLU A 55 -7.23 8.96 -11.94
C GLU A 55 -6.03 8.71 -11.02
N CYS A 56 -6.28 8.22 -9.81
CA CYS A 56 -5.21 7.85 -8.87
C CYS A 56 -4.26 6.79 -9.45
N LEU A 57 -4.76 5.86 -10.27
CA LEU A 57 -3.92 4.86 -10.94
C LEU A 57 -2.95 5.53 -11.93
N ASN A 58 -3.44 6.45 -12.75
CA ASN A 58 -2.61 7.19 -13.70
C ASN A 58 -1.55 8.02 -12.99
N ASP A 59 -1.94 8.73 -11.93
CA ASP A 59 -1.02 9.50 -11.09
C ASP A 59 0.03 8.61 -10.42
N THR A 60 -0.34 7.39 -10.03
CA THR A 60 0.61 6.40 -9.48
C THR A 60 1.66 6.01 -10.50
N TYR A 61 1.29 5.83 -11.77
CA TYR A 61 2.24 5.52 -12.84
C TYR A 61 3.19 6.69 -13.11
N ILE A 62 2.65 7.91 -13.11
CA ILE A 62 3.47 9.14 -13.22
C ILE A 62 4.41 9.25 -12.03
N GLY A 63 3.92 9.01 -10.81
CA GLY A 63 4.72 9.03 -9.59
C GLY A 63 5.86 8.01 -9.62
N ALA A 64 5.57 6.78 -10.07
CA ALA A 64 6.60 5.74 -10.23
C ALA A 64 7.63 6.13 -11.29
N TRP A 65 7.18 6.65 -12.43
CA TRP A 65 8.05 7.13 -13.50
C TRP A 65 8.99 8.24 -13.03
N ASN A 66 8.49 9.18 -12.26
CA ASN A 66 9.29 10.31 -11.75
C ASN A 66 10.25 9.90 -10.63
N SER A 67 9.89 8.89 -9.86
CA SER A 67 10.69 8.43 -8.72
C SER A 67 11.76 7.40 -9.09
N ILE A 68 11.58 6.66 -10.19
CA ILE A 68 12.54 5.67 -10.69
C ILE A 68 13.12 6.15 -12.04
N PRO A 69 14.41 6.51 -12.16
CA PRO A 69 15.39 6.70 -11.09
C PRO A 69 15.17 8.00 -10.29
N PRO A 70 15.79 8.25 -9.13
CA PRO A 70 16.92 7.49 -8.58
C PRO A 70 16.54 6.27 -7.72
N ALA A 71 15.26 6.15 -7.27
CA ALA A 71 14.85 5.03 -6.46
C ALA A 71 15.03 3.68 -7.19
N ARG A 72 15.48 2.65 -6.44
CA ARG A 72 15.59 1.28 -6.97
C ARG A 72 14.88 0.31 -6.01
N PRO A 73 13.54 0.25 -6.05
CA PRO A 73 12.77 -0.52 -5.09
C PRO A 73 13.08 -2.03 -5.21
N ALA A 74 13.40 -2.66 -4.08
CA ALA A 74 13.59 -4.11 -3.99
C ALA A 74 12.24 -4.87 -4.12
N LEU A 75 11.13 -4.23 -3.73
CA LEU A 75 9.78 -4.74 -3.82
C LEU A 75 8.90 -3.72 -4.56
N LEU A 76 8.81 -3.87 -5.88
CA LEU A 76 8.07 -2.93 -6.75
C LEU A 76 6.59 -2.82 -6.33
N GLN A 77 5.96 -3.94 -5.96
CA GLN A 77 4.58 -3.94 -5.51
C GLN A 77 4.34 -3.05 -4.28
N ALA A 78 5.23 -3.12 -3.28
CA ALA A 78 5.11 -2.32 -2.06
C ALA A 78 5.36 -0.82 -2.36
N PHE A 79 6.32 -0.52 -3.22
CA PHE A 79 6.61 0.84 -3.67
C PHE A 79 5.42 1.47 -4.38
N LEU A 80 4.83 0.78 -5.36
CA LEU A 80 3.63 1.23 -6.07
C LEU A 80 2.43 1.39 -5.13
N ALA A 81 2.24 0.46 -4.18
CA ALA A 81 1.16 0.54 -3.20
C ALA A 81 1.30 1.77 -2.28
N THR A 82 2.53 2.19 -1.97
CA THR A 82 2.78 3.39 -1.18
C THR A 82 2.41 4.65 -1.96
N ILE A 83 2.84 4.77 -3.22
CA ILE A 83 2.46 5.88 -4.09
C ILE A 83 0.93 5.92 -4.25
N MET A 84 0.30 4.80 -4.58
CA MET A 84 -1.16 4.71 -4.76
C MET A 84 -1.92 5.17 -3.51
N ARG A 85 -1.50 4.75 -2.30
CA ARG A 85 -2.18 5.19 -1.07
C ARG A 85 -2.06 6.69 -0.86
N ARG A 86 -0.86 7.26 -1.03
CA ARG A 86 -0.64 8.72 -0.92
C ARG A 86 -1.55 9.46 -1.89
N THR A 87 -1.53 9.10 -3.16
CA THR A 87 -2.37 9.69 -4.21
C THR A 87 -3.87 9.59 -3.88
N ALA A 88 -4.34 8.42 -3.48
CA ALA A 88 -5.75 8.20 -3.13
C ALA A 88 -6.19 8.96 -1.88
N ILE A 89 -5.32 9.09 -0.86
CA ILE A 89 -5.56 9.91 0.34
C ILE A 89 -5.67 11.38 -0.04
N ASP A 90 -4.78 11.89 -0.88
CA ASP A 90 -4.79 13.29 -1.32
C ASP A 90 -6.04 13.60 -2.14
N CYS A 91 -6.43 12.72 -3.06
CA CYS A 91 -7.68 12.79 -3.81
C CYS A 91 -8.89 12.83 -2.86
N TYR A 92 -8.96 11.92 -1.89
CA TYR A 92 -10.02 11.90 -0.89
C TYR A 92 -10.08 13.18 -0.06
N LYS A 93 -8.93 13.68 0.44
CA LYS A 93 -8.83 14.93 1.20
C LYS A 93 -9.29 16.13 0.37
N ALA A 94 -8.89 16.23 -0.90
CA ALA A 94 -9.31 17.28 -1.83
C ALA A 94 -10.83 17.26 -2.03
N ARG A 95 -11.41 16.08 -2.29
CA ARG A 95 -12.86 15.90 -2.47
C ARG A 95 -13.66 16.22 -1.20
N LYS A 96 -13.14 15.86 -0.02
CA LYS A 96 -13.76 16.16 1.27
C LYS A 96 -13.77 17.68 1.56
N ARG A 97 -12.69 18.39 1.21
CA ARG A 97 -12.66 19.86 1.31
C ARG A 97 -13.74 20.51 0.44
N GLN A 98 -14.00 19.97 -0.75
CA GLN A 98 -15.07 20.48 -1.63
C GLN A 98 -16.48 20.16 -1.13
N LYS A 99 -16.71 19.03 -0.48
CA LYS A 99 -18.06 18.53 -0.12
C LYS A 99 -18.48 18.72 1.33
N ARG A 100 -17.63 19.13 2.27
CA ARG A 100 -17.93 19.27 3.72
C ARG A 100 -18.77 18.12 4.32
N ILE A 101 -18.48 16.86 4.01
CA ILE A 101 -19.26 15.70 4.50
C ILE A 101 -18.41 14.84 5.46
N ALA A 102 -19.06 14.52 6.60
CA ALA A 102 -18.64 13.85 7.84
C ALA A 102 -17.93 12.48 7.64
N SER A 103 -16.94 12.19 8.34
CA SER A 103 -16.53 11.82 9.67
C SER A 103 -16.10 10.34 9.92
N GLU A 104 -16.56 9.29 9.23
CA GLU A 104 -16.19 7.90 9.59
C GLU A 104 -14.87 7.40 8.97
N LEU A 105 -14.51 7.90 7.79
CA LEU A 105 -13.25 7.54 7.13
C LEU A 105 -12.03 8.31 7.65
N THR A 106 -12.25 9.45 8.29
CA THR A 106 -11.16 10.32 8.79
C THR A 106 -10.31 9.63 9.86
N VAL A 107 -10.92 8.84 10.73
CA VAL A 107 -10.22 8.10 11.79
C VAL A 107 -9.32 7.01 11.18
N SER A 108 -9.80 6.33 10.14
CA SER A 108 -9.04 5.28 9.44
C SER A 108 -7.82 5.81 8.69
N LEU A 109 -7.92 7.03 8.14
CA LEU A 109 -6.83 7.64 7.36
C LEU A 109 -5.76 8.25 8.27
N SER A 110 -6.15 8.86 9.41
CA SER A 110 -5.18 9.35 10.39
C SER A 110 -4.36 8.21 11.01
N GLU A 111 -4.98 7.06 11.22
CA GLU A 111 -4.26 5.88 11.71
C GLU A 111 -3.22 5.34 10.71
N VAL A 112 -3.45 5.52 9.40
CA VAL A 112 -2.48 5.17 8.34
C VAL A 112 -1.43 6.25 8.18
N GLU A 113 -1.81 7.53 8.35
CA GLU A 113 -0.87 8.67 8.34
C GLU A 113 0.16 8.59 9.47
N ASP A 114 -0.23 8.11 10.66
CA ASP A 114 0.69 7.91 11.79
C ASP A 114 1.79 6.86 11.49
N PHE A 115 1.57 5.97 10.50
CA PHE A 115 2.55 4.98 10.04
C PHE A 115 3.26 5.38 8.75
N ILE A 116 2.72 6.36 8.01
CA ILE A 116 3.33 6.98 6.82
C ILE A 116 3.65 8.43 7.23
N ALA A 117 4.43 8.58 8.30
CA ALA A 117 4.87 9.90 8.72
C ALA A 117 5.50 10.64 7.54
N ASP A 118 5.18 11.93 7.43
CA ASP A 118 5.81 12.89 6.55
C ASP A 118 7.32 12.95 6.83
N ASP A 119 8.06 12.06 6.22
CA ASP A 119 9.52 12.10 6.23
C ASP A 119 10.02 12.12 4.79
N ASP A 120 9.95 13.31 4.21
CA ASP A 120 10.76 13.66 3.04
C ASP A 120 12.27 13.65 3.37
N ASP A 121 12.64 13.52 4.66
CA ASP A 121 14.02 13.68 5.13
C ASP A 121 14.65 12.39 5.71
N MET A 122 13.92 11.26 5.83
CA MET A 122 14.44 10.03 6.47
C MET A 122 14.74 8.88 5.50
N TYR A 123 14.88 9.15 4.21
CA TYR A 123 15.43 8.19 3.26
C TYR A 123 16.96 8.28 3.16
N SER A 124 17.65 8.03 4.25
CA SER A 124 18.92 7.36 4.09
C SER A 124 18.57 5.92 3.67
N GLU A 125 19.02 5.51 2.48
CA GLU A 125 18.71 4.18 1.89
C GLU A 125 18.94 3.00 2.85
N THR A 126 19.79 3.18 3.86
CA THR A 126 20.14 2.17 4.85
C THR A 126 19.11 2.07 5.97
N GLY A 127 18.67 3.16 6.56
CA GLY A 127 17.72 3.15 7.69
C GLY A 127 16.31 2.69 7.29
N ALA A 128 15.82 3.10 6.11
CA ALA A 128 14.53 2.65 5.59
C ALA A 128 14.52 1.15 5.26
N LYS A 129 15.66 0.61 4.84
CA LYS A 129 15.82 -0.84 4.57
C LYS A 129 15.79 -1.65 5.86
N GLU A 130 16.47 -1.19 6.90
CA GLU A 130 16.50 -1.85 8.21
C GLU A 130 15.14 -1.83 8.87
N LEU A 131 14.46 -0.69 8.91
CA LEU A 131 13.09 -0.56 9.41
C LEU A 131 12.12 -1.47 8.63
N GLY A 132 12.22 -1.48 7.30
CA GLY A 132 11.41 -2.34 6.44
C GLY A 132 11.62 -3.83 6.75
N GLN A 133 12.85 -4.25 7.08
CA GLN A 133 13.15 -5.61 7.48
C GLN A 133 12.53 -5.94 8.84
N VAL A 134 12.66 -5.06 9.84
CA VAL A 134 12.07 -5.25 11.17
C VAL A 134 10.55 -5.40 11.08
N ILE A 135 9.89 -4.55 10.30
CA ILE A 135 8.43 -4.65 10.07
C ILE A 135 8.07 -5.95 9.35
N SER A 136 8.84 -6.35 8.33
CA SER A 136 8.61 -7.58 7.59
C SER A 136 8.72 -8.81 8.48
N ASP A 137 9.73 -8.86 9.35
CA ASP A 137 9.94 -9.96 10.28
C ASP A 137 8.86 -9.99 11.36
N PHE A 138 8.41 -8.81 11.83
CA PHE A 138 7.26 -8.72 12.73
C PHE A 138 6.00 -9.29 12.07
N VAL A 139 5.67 -8.87 10.85
CA VAL A 139 4.48 -9.35 10.12
C VAL A 139 4.52 -10.87 9.94
N ARG A 140 5.68 -11.42 9.61
CA ARG A 140 5.87 -12.89 9.49
C ARG A 140 5.71 -13.64 10.81
N SER A 141 5.95 -12.98 11.94
CA SER A 141 5.77 -13.57 13.27
C SER A 141 4.32 -13.59 13.75
N LEU A 142 3.43 -12.86 13.08
CA LEU A 142 2.01 -12.84 13.42
C LEU A 142 1.34 -14.19 13.07
N SER A 143 0.28 -14.54 13.81
CA SER A 143 -0.61 -15.63 13.39
C SER A 143 -1.28 -15.28 12.05
N ASP A 144 -1.68 -16.29 11.27
CA ASP A 144 -2.31 -16.12 9.96
C ASP A 144 -3.48 -15.12 10.00
N ARG A 145 -4.32 -15.19 11.05
CA ARG A 145 -5.45 -14.29 11.24
C ARG A 145 -4.99 -12.85 11.45
N ARG A 146 -3.99 -12.59 12.29
CA ARG A 146 -3.46 -11.26 12.56
C ARG A 146 -2.70 -10.71 11.36
N MET A 147 -1.94 -11.56 10.69
CA MET A 147 -1.27 -11.21 9.43
C MET A 147 -2.30 -10.78 8.38
N TYR A 148 -3.38 -11.55 8.21
CA TYR A 148 -4.45 -11.19 7.28
C TYR A 148 -5.10 -9.85 7.64
N ILE A 149 -5.40 -9.59 8.91
CA ILE A 149 -5.95 -8.31 9.38
C ILE A 149 -4.98 -7.17 9.07
N PHE A 150 -3.71 -7.33 9.43
CA PHE A 150 -2.66 -6.34 9.20
C PHE A 150 -2.53 -6.01 7.71
N MET A 151 -2.33 -7.03 6.87
CA MET A 151 -2.17 -6.85 5.43
C MET A 151 -3.42 -6.24 4.79
N SER A 152 -4.61 -6.70 5.18
CA SER A 152 -5.87 -6.14 4.66
C SER A 152 -6.04 -4.68 5.04
N ARG A 153 -5.73 -4.30 6.30
CA ARG A 153 -5.91 -2.95 6.80
C ARG A 153 -4.86 -1.98 6.28
N TYR A 154 -3.58 -2.34 6.45
CA TYR A 154 -2.48 -1.41 6.21
C TYR A 154 -1.86 -1.51 4.82
N TYR A 155 -1.94 -2.67 4.17
CA TYR A 155 -1.39 -2.85 2.83
C TYR A 155 -2.41 -2.63 1.72
N ILE A 156 -3.66 -3.10 1.91
CA ILE A 156 -4.75 -2.99 0.91
C ILE A 156 -5.70 -1.83 1.24
N ALA A 157 -5.58 -1.19 2.41
CA ALA A 157 -6.46 -0.13 2.93
C ALA A 157 -7.95 -0.57 3.05
N ARG A 158 -8.19 -1.87 3.35
CA ARG A 158 -9.55 -2.42 3.42
C ARG A 158 -10.31 -1.87 4.64
N PRO A 159 -11.61 -1.48 4.49
CA PRO A 159 -12.44 -1.06 5.60
C PRO A 159 -12.62 -2.16 6.66
N ILE A 160 -12.64 -1.78 7.94
CA ILE A 160 -12.80 -2.72 9.08
C ILE A 160 -14.05 -3.59 8.92
N LYS A 161 -15.17 -2.99 8.49
CA LYS A 161 -16.44 -3.68 8.23
C LYS A 161 -16.27 -4.83 7.22
N GLU A 162 -15.48 -4.62 6.18
CA GLU A 162 -15.23 -5.64 5.16
C GLU A 162 -14.30 -6.74 5.69
N ILE A 163 -13.26 -6.37 6.47
CA ILE A 163 -12.37 -7.34 7.12
C ILE A 163 -13.18 -8.23 8.07
N ALA A 164 -14.06 -7.63 8.88
CA ALA A 164 -14.93 -8.33 9.82
C ALA A 164 -15.85 -9.33 9.09
N ARG A 165 -16.46 -8.89 7.97
CA ARG A 165 -17.30 -9.75 7.12
C ARG A 165 -16.52 -10.94 6.55
N LEU A 166 -15.30 -10.71 6.07
CA LEU A 166 -14.46 -11.77 5.47
C LEU A 166 -13.92 -12.76 6.50
N LEU A 167 -13.76 -12.34 7.75
CA LEU A 167 -13.31 -13.19 8.86
C LEU A 167 -14.46 -13.77 9.69
N ASP A 168 -15.71 -13.53 9.29
CA ASP A 168 -16.93 -13.94 10.00
C ASP A 168 -16.86 -13.56 11.50
N CYS A 169 -16.59 -12.27 11.76
CA CYS A 169 -16.51 -11.74 13.13
C CYS A 169 -17.03 -10.31 13.22
N SER A 170 -17.12 -9.77 14.45
CA SER A 170 -17.56 -8.39 14.67
C SER A 170 -16.46 -7.38 14.35
N GLU A 171 -16.84 -6.16 13.97
CA GLU A 171 -15.91 -5.03 13.80
C GLU A 171 -15.13 -4.74 15.09
N SER A 172 -15.78 -4.88 16.25
CA SER A 172 -15.13 -4.76 17.55
C SER A 172 -14.00 -5.78 17.75
N THR A 173 -14.17 -7.00 17.25
CA THR A 173 -13.13 -8.03 17.29
C THR A 173 -11.93 -7.62 16.44
N VAL A 174 -12.18 -7.13 15.22
CA VAL A 174 -11.10 -6.65 14.33
C VAL A 174 -10.36 -5.47 14.96
N ASN A 175 -11.09 -4.50 15.53
CA ASN A 175 -10.48 -3.35 16.21
C ASN A 175 -9.58 -3.76 17.40
N LYS A 176 -10.03 -4.75 18.19
CA LYS A 176 -9.22 -5.29 19.30
C LYS A 176 -7.93 -5.94 18.79
N GLU A 177 -8.02 -6.74 17.73
CA GLU A 177 -6.84 -7.36 17.13
C GLU A 177 -5.87 -6.31 16.56
N ILE A 178 -6.39 -5.28 15.89
CA ILE A 178 -5.58 -4.16 15.39
C ILE A 178 -4.86 -3.46 16.55
N ALA A 179 -5.55 -3.17 17.64
CA ALA A 179 -4.95 -2.54 18.81
C ALA A 179 -3.80 -3.37 19.42
N VAL A 180 -3.98 -4.70 19.48
CA VAL A 180 -2.93 -5.62 19.92
C VAL A 180 -1.76 -5.61 18.96
N ILE A 181 -2.01 -5.73 17.65
CA ILE A 181 -0.95 -5.71 16.63
C ILE A 181 -0.14 -4.40 16.70
N LYS A 182 -0.81 -3.25 16.84
CA LYS A 182 -0.16 -1.94 16.99
C LYS A 182 0.76 -1.88 18.21
N ARG A 183 0.27 -2.36 19.34
CA ARG A 183 1.05 -2.40 20.60
C ARG A 183 2.29 -3.29 20.41
N ASP A 184 2.09 -4.51 19.91
CA ASP A 184 3.15 -5.50 19.77
C ASP A 184 4.22 -5.02 18.74
N LEU A 185 3.80 -4.31 17.68
CA LEU A 185 4.71 -3.68 16.71
C LEU A 185 5.51 -2.55 17.36
N ARG A 186 4.86 -1.68 18.15
CA ARG A 186 5.53 -0.60 18.87
C ARG A 186 6.61 -1.15 19.80
N GLU A 187 6.26 -2.14 20.63
CA GLU A 187 7.22 -2.79 21.52
C GLU A 187 8.41 -3.41 20.77
N LYS A 188 8.16 -3.98 19.57
CA LYS A 188 9.22 -4.52 18.72
C LYS A 188 10.14 -3.42 18.23
N LEU A 189 9.58 -2.31 17.72
CA LEU A 189 10.35 -1.19 17.19
C LEU A 189 11.17 -0.49 18.29
N GLU A 190 10.60 -0.28 19.46
CA GLU A 190 11.32 0.27 20.62
C GLU A 190 12.51 -0.61 21.05
N LYS A 191 12.37 -1.94 21.02
CA LYS A 191 13.45 -2.89 21.29
C LYS A 191 14.59 -2.84 20.27
N GLU A 192 14.28 -2.51 19.04
CA GLU A 192 15.25 -2.33 17.96
C GLU A 192 15.82 -0.90 17.89
N GLY A 193 15.45 -0.03 18.88
CA GLY A 193 16.03 1.30 19.05
C GLY A 193 15.30 2.41 18.27
N TYR A 194 14.13 2.16 17.71
CA TYR A 194 13.32 3.18 17.06
C TYR A 194 12.48 3.94 18.10
N SER A 195 12.58 5.28 18.12
CA SER A 195 11.70 6.15 18.93
C SER A 195 10.44 6.46 18.13
N LEU A 196 9.26 6.19 18.71
CA LEU A 196 7.94 6.40 18.08
C LEU A 196 7.13 7.45 18.83
#